data_81f715a284013ebe8273f7636cf98207
#
_entry.id   81f715a284013ebe8273f7636cf98207
#
_cell.length_a   1.000
_cell.length_b   1.000
_cell.length_c   1.000
_cell.angle_alpha   90.00
_cell.angle_beta   90.00
_cell.angle_gamma   90.00
#
_symmetry.space_group_name_H-M   'P 1'
#
loop_
_entity.id
_entity.type
_entity.pdbx_description
1 polymer ?
#
loop_
_entity_poly.entity_id
_entity_poly.type
_entity_poly.pdbx_seq_one_letter_code
_entity_poly.pdbx_strand_id
1 'polypeptide(L)'
;GNDLLREMIESGVMKYGEKFKEGMEKGEWNLADVDVDQLKDSQATLVFGQMNEPPGARLRVALSGLTVAEQFRDQGAGGKDVLLFIDNIFRFTQAGSEVSALLGRMPSAVGYQPTLASEMGALQERITSTKNGSITSVQAIYVPADDLTDPAPATTFSFLDATTVLSRKIAELGIYPAVDPLESTSRILDPNIIGQEHYETAQAVKQLL
;
A
#
# COMPACT_ATOMS: atom_id res chain seq x y z
N GLY A 1 7.53 8.36 -7.50
CA GLY A 1 6.42 9.31 -7.33
C GLY A 1 5.96 9.90 -8.65
N ASN A 2 6.85 10.51 -9.43
CA ASN A 2 6.46 11.19 -10.68
C ASN A 2 5.92 10.22 -11.74
N ASP A 3 6.50 9.04 -11.86
CA ASP A 3 6.05 8.03 -12.83
C ASP A 3 4.63 7.56 -12.54
N LEU A 4 4.30 7.31 -11.26
CA LEU A 4 2.94 6.94 -10.87
C LEU A 4 1.93 8.04 -11.21
N LEU A 5 2.24 9.31 -10.93
CA LEU A 5 1.38 10.43 -11.28
C LEU A 5 1.17 10.51 -12.80
N ARG A 6 2.24 10.32 -13.57
CA ARG A 6 2.18 10.29 -15.03
C ARG A 6 1.24 9.21 -15.52
N GLU A 7 1.39 7.97 -15.07
CA GLU A 7 0.53 6.85 -15.44
C GLU A 7 -0.94 7.10 -15.08
N MET A 8 -1.21 7.72 -13.92
CA MET A 8 -2.58 8.05 -13.50
C MET A 8 -3.21 9.17 -14.35
N ILE A 9 -2.41 10.12 -14.85
CA ILE A 9 -2.88 11.15 -15.80
C ILE A 9 -3.12 10.51 -17.17
N GLU A 10 -2.19 9.69 -17.66
CA GLU A 10 -2.31 9.00 -18.94
C GLU A 10 -3.53 8.04 -18.98
N SER A 11 -3.81 7.36 -17.87
CA SER A 11 -4.99 6.48 -17.73
C SER A 11 -6.32 7.24 -17.54
N GLY A 12 -6.28 8.57 -17.35
CA GLY A 12 -7.46 9.39 -17.13
C GLY A 12 -8.09 9.32 -15.74
N VAL A 13 -7.46 8.62 -14.80
CA VAL A 13 -7.89 8.59 -13.38
C VAL A 13 -7.70 9.97 -12.74
N MET A 14 -6.61 10.64 -13.09
CA MET A 14 -6.34 12.03 -12.68
C MET A 14 -6.51 12.96 -13.89
N LYS A 15 -7.34 13.98 -13.74
CA LYS A 15 -7.66 14.94 -14.81
C LYS A 15 -6.98 16.28 -14.53
N TYR A 16 -5.79 16.46 -15.06
CA TYR A 16 -5.00 17.69 -14.89
C TYR A 16 -5.18 18.70 -16.02
N GLY A 17 -5.88 18.34 -17.10
CA GLY A 17 -6.05 19.15 -18.32
C GLY A 17 -4.98 18.86 -19.38
N GLU A 18 -5.32 19.11 -20.64
CA GLU A 18 -4.47 18.82 -21.80
C GLU A 18 -3.15 19.61 -21.77
N LYS A 19 -3.21 20.88 -21.36
CA LYS A 19 -2.01 21.72 -21.29
C LYS A 19 -0.94 21.18 -20.35
N PHE A 20 -1.36 20.70 -19.17
CA PHE A 20 -0.46 20.05 -18.22
C PHE A 20 0.09 18.75 -18.76
N LYS A 21 -0.75 17.95 -19.44
CA LYS A 21 -0.36 16.68 -20.04
C LYS A 21 0.69 16.88 -21.15
N GLU A 22 0.49 17.84 -22.05
CA GLU A 22 1.47 18.19 -23.08
C GLU A 22 2.82 18.67 -22.50
N GLY A 23 2.78 19.47 -21.42
CA GLY A 23 3.99 19.90 -20.71
C GLY A 23 4.71 18.71 -20.07
N MET A 24 3.97 17.82 -19.43
CA MET A 24 4.51 16.61 -18.80
C MET A 24 5.21 15.69 -19.83
N GLU A 25 4.65 15.53 -21.02
CA GLU A 25 5.26 14.75 -22.11
C GLU A 25 6.59 15.36 -22.58
N LYS A 26 6.73 16.67 -22.50
CA LYS A 26 7.97 17.43 -22.79
C LYS A 26 8.94 17.47 -21.61
N GLY A 27 8.58 16.90 -20.46
CA GLY A 27 9.37 16.94 -19.24
C GLY A 27 9.22 18.21 -18.42
N GLU A 28 8.24 19.05 -18.75
CA GLU A 28 7.95 20.32 -18.05
C GLU A 28 6.77 20.12 -17.07
N TRP A 29 7.07 20.09 -15.78
CA TRP A 29 6.07 19.92 -14.72
C TRP A 29 5.68 21.28 -14.14
N ASN A 30 4.77 21.99 -14.79
CA ASN A 30 4.34 23.29 -14.32
C ASN A 30 2.91 23.22 -13.72
N LEU A 31 2.82 23.33 -12.41
CA LEU A 31 1.53 23.31 -11.71
C LEU A 31 0.58 24.46 -12.09
N ALA A 32 1.10 25.57 -12.68
CA ALA A 32 0.27 26.65 -13.17
C ALA A 32 -0.55 26.27 -14.43
N ASP A 33 -0.19 25.18 -15.09
CA ASP A 33 -0.88 24.67 -16.28
C ASP A 33 -1.99 23.65 -15.96
N VAL A 34 -2.18 23.36 -14.65
CA VAL A 34 -3.25 22.47 -14.19
C VAL A 34 -4.61 23.15 -14.33
N ASP A 35 -5.52 22.47 -14.99
CA ASP A 35 -6.93 22.88 -15.08
C ASP A 35 -7.66 22.49 -13.79
N VAL A 36 -7.85 23.44 -12.90
CA VAL A 36 -8.47 23.24 -11.57
C VAL A 36 -9.92 22.75 -11.70
N ASP A 37 -10.63 23.10 -12.74
CA ASP A 37 -12.03 22.68 -12.93
C ASP A 37 -12.09 21.21 -13.37
N GLN A 38 -11.22 20.78 -14.27
CA GLN A 38 -11.10 19.35 -14.63
C GLN A 38 -10.55 18.51 -13.47
N LEU A 39 -9.64 19.07 -12.65
CA LEU A 39 -9.08 18.37 -11.50
C LEU A 39 -10.16 17.96 -10.49
N LYS A 40 -11.23 18.72 -10.33
CA LYS A 40 -12.38 18.40 -9.46
C LYS A 40 -13.09 17.10 -9.85
N ASP A 41 -12.99 16.71 -11.11
CA ASP A 41 -13.56 15.46 -11.64
C ASP A 41 -12.64 14.25 -11.46
N SER A 42 -11.45 14.44 -10.88
CA SER A 42 -10.53 13.36 -10.55
C SER A 42 -11.07 12.51 -9.41
N GLN A 43 -10.93 11.19 -9.53
CA GLN A 43 -11.42 10.21 -8.53
C GLN A 43 -10.30 9.66 -7.65
N ALA A 44 -9.14 10.30 -7.66
CA ALA A 44 -7.99 9.90 -6.87
C ALA A 44 -7.35 11.10 -6.16
N THR A 45 -6.73 10.83 -5.03
CA THR A 45 -5.93 11.79 -4.27
C THR A 45 -4.56 11.18 -4.04
N LEU A 46 -3.51 11.91 -4.36
CA LEU A 46 -2.13 11.48 -4.20
C LEU A 46 -1.48 12.19 -3.01
N VAL A 47 -0.90 11.40 -2.12
CA VAL A 47 -0.18 11.90 -0.94
C VAL A 47 1.25 11.37 -0.99
N PHE A 48 2.23 12.26 -1.13
CA PHE A 48 3.63 11.89 -1.34
C PHE A 48 4.48 12.12 -0.10
N GLY A 49 5.36 11.15 0.17
CA GLY A 49 6.50 11.28 1.05
C GLY A 49 7.69 10.60 0.40
N GLN A 50 8.54 11.38 -0.27
CA GLN A 50 9.66 10.86 -1.06
C GLN A 50 10.85 10.49 -0.16
N MET A 51 11.80 9.72 -0.72
CA MET A 51 12.96 9.21 0.01
C MET A 51 13.94 10.31 0.47
N ASN A 52 13.93 11.46 -0.20
CA ASN A 52 14.73 12.62 0.17
C ASN A 52 14.14 13.46 1.31
N GLU A 53 12.92 13.16 1.72
CA GLU A 53 12.28 13.83 2.86
C GLU A 53 12.88 13.37 4.19
N PRO A 54 12.88 14.23 5.23
CA PRO A 54 13.30 13.84 6.58
C PRO A 54 12.50 12.65 7.12
N PRO A 55 13.07 11.80 7.98
CA PRO A 55 12.39 10.60 8.47
C PRO A 55 11.09 10.89 9.20
N GLY A 56 10.97 12.02 9.90
CA GLY A 56 9.72 12.45 10.52
C GLY A 56 8.60 12.72 9.52
N ALA A 57 8.91 13.31 8.37
CA ALA A 57 7.94 13.52 7.29
C ALA A 57 7.51 12.20 6.67
N ARG A 58 8.47 11.32 6.36
CA ARG A 58 8.19 9.97 5.80
C ARG A 58 7.36 9.10 6.75
N LEU A 59 7.56 9.22 8.05
CA LEU A 59 6.75 8.53 9.06
C LEU A 59 5.31 9.06 9.08
N ARG A 60 5.11 10.35 8.85
CA ARG A 60 3.79 11.00 8.94
C ARG A 60 2.96 10.89 7.67
N VAL A 61 3.58 10.73 6.50
CA VAL A 61 2.87 10.71 5.21
C VAL A 61 1.81 9.60 5.15
N ALA A 62 2.12 8.40 5.64
CA ALA A 62 1.17 7.28 5.66
C ALA A 62 -0.06 7.60 6.52
N LEU A 63 0.14 8.20 7.69
CA LEU A 63 -0.95 8.64 8.57
C LEU A 63 -1.77 9.76 7.95
N SER A 64 -1.14 10.68 7.25
CA SER A 64 -1.82 11.77 6.53
C SER A 64 -2.68 11.22 5.39
N GLY A 65 -2.14 10.31 4.58
CA GLY A 65 -2.89 9.64 3.52
C GLY A 65 -4.09 8.86 4.05
N LEU A 66 -3.90 8.15 5.16
CA LEU A 66 -4.99 7.43 5.81
C LEU A 66 -6.07 8.37 6.36
N THR A 67 -5.70 9.52 6.92
CA THR A 67 -6.68 10.53 7.38
C THR A 67 -7.51 11.07 6.22
N VAL A 68 -6.92 11.26 5.05
CA VAL A 68 -7.65 11.64 3.83
C VAL A 68 -8.62 10.53 3.41
N ALA A 69 -8.19 9.26 3.44
CA ALA A 69 -9.04 8.12 3.14
C ALA A 69 -10.23 8.02 4.12
N GLU A 70 -9.99 8.20 5.41
CA GLU A 70 -11.04 8.23 6.45
C GLU A 70 -12.04 9.37 6.21
N GLN A 71 -11.59 10.52 5.78
CA GLN A 71 -12.45 11.64 5.43
C GLN A 71 -13.43 11.27 4.31
N PHE A 72 -12.96 10.59 3.27
CA PHE A 72 -13.82 10.13 2.18
C PHE A 72 -14.76 9.00 2.64
N ARG A 73 -14.29 8.06 3.45
CA ARG A 73 -15.10 6.97 3.99
C ARG A 73 -16.26 7.49 4.82
N ASP A 74 -16.02 8.50 5.67
CA ASP A 74 -16.98 8.95 6.68
C ASP A 74 -17.78 10.18 6.21
N GLN A 75 -17.55 10.72 5.01
CA GLN A 75 -18.15 11.94 4.50
C GLN A 75 -19.63 11.75 4.12
N GLY A 76 -20.51 12.54 4.76
CA GLY A 76 -21.93 12.66 4.41
C GLY A 76 -22.82 11.51 4.91
N ALA A 77 -24.10 11.54 4.51
CA ALA A 77 -25.14 10.60 4.96
C ALA A 77 -25.04 9.21 4.34
N GLY A 78 -24.06 8.93 3.51
CA GLY A 78 -23.91 7.66 2.77
C GLY A 78 -22.49 7.26 2.48
N GLY A 79 -21.49 7.76 3.22
CA GLY A 79 -20.07 7.37 3.12
C GLY A 79 -19.59 6.88 1.74
N LYS A 80 -18.34 6.61 1.60
CA LYS A 80 -17.79 6.03 0.35
C LYS A 80 -16.94 4.81 0.65
N ASP A 81 -16.93 3.89 -0.29
CA ASP A 81 -15.92 2.83 -0.32
C ASP A 81 -14.65 3.40 -0.95
N VAL A 82 -13.56 3.34 -0.19
CA VAL A 82 -12.27 3.91 -0.56
C VAL A 82 -11.27 2.80 -0.84
N LEU A 83 -10.60 2.88 -1.97
CA LEU A 83 -9.45 2.02 -2.28
C LEU A 83 -8.17 2.78 -1.97
N LEU A 84 -7.43 2.28 -0.97
CA LEU A 84 -6.19 2.90 -0.48
C LEU A 84 -4.98 2.10 -0.96
N PHE A 85 -4.14 2.73 -1.79
CA PHE A 85 -2.85 2.16 -2.19
C PHE A 85 -1.73 2.74 -1.33
N ILE A 86 -0.87 1.87 -0.78
CA ILE A 86 0.33 2.27 -0.03
C ILE A 86 1.55 1.68 -0.72
N ASP A 87 2.35 2.51 -1.34
CA ASP A 87 3.62 2.15 -1.97
C ASP A 87 4.76 2.97 -1.35
N ASN A 88 5.43 2.47 -0.38
CA ASN A 88 5.53 1.12 0.14
C ASN A 88 5.45 1.18 1.68
N ILE A 89 4.68 0.30 2.32
CA ILE A 89 4.49 0.35 3.78
C ILE A 89 5.80 0.11 4.56
N PHE A 90 6.77 -0.62 3.98
CA PHE A 90 8.10 -0.79 4.57
C PHE A 90 8.78 0.56 4.85
N ARG A 91 8.52 1.59 4.03
CA ARG A 91 9.09 2.93 4.22
C ARG A 91 8.59 3.62 5.49
N PHE A 92 7.36 3.34 5.88
CA PHE A 92 6.82 3.77 7.18
C PHE A 92 7.62 3.16 8.33
N THR A 93 7.88 1.86 8.29
CA THR A 93 8.67 1.14 9.30
C THR A 93 10.11 1.65 9.33
N GLN A 94 10.75 1.81 8.18
CA GLN A 94 12.10 2.34 8.06
C GLN A 94 12.23 3.74 8.66
N ALA A 95 11.30 4.63 8.33
CA ALA A 95 11.28 5.98 8.90
C ALA A 95 11.08 5.95 10.43
N GLY A 96 10.26 5.05 10.93
CA GLY A 96 10.09 4.82 12.38
C GLY A 96 11.39 4.40 13.06
N SER A 97 12.17 3.50 12.46
CA SER A 97 13.46 3.08 13.01
C SER A 97 14.48 4.22 13.02
N GLU A 98 14.53 5.03 11.97
CA GLU A 98 15.40 6.20 11.88
C GLU A 98 15.05 7.26 12.96
N VAL A 99 13.76 7.55 13.15
CA VAL A 99 13.28 8.47 14.22
C VAL A 99 13.62 7.91 15.60
N SER A 100 13.42 6.62 15.81
CA SER A 100 13.76 5.96 17.09
C SER A 100 15.25 6.06 17.43
N ALA A 101 16.11 5.86 16.42
CA ALA A 101 17.55 6.01 16.57
C ALA A 101 17.96 7.47 16.88
N LEU A 102 17.36 8.45 16.21
CA LEU A 102 17.58 9.86 16.49
C LEU A 102 17.16 10.26 17.90
N LEU A 103 16.16 9.60 18.47
CA LEU A 103 15.72 9.79 19.85
C LEU A 103 16.56 9.02 20.89
N GLY A 104 17.61 8.31 20.46
CA GLY A 104 18.49 7.54 21.34
C GLY A 104 17.81 6.32 21.98
N ARG A 105 16.73 5.80 21.40
CA ARG A 105 16.05 4.60 21.91
C ARG A 105 16.88 3.36 21.61
N MET A 106 16.93 2.43 22.55
CA MET A 106 17.59 1.14 22.36
C MET A 106 16.87 0.36 21.25
N PRO A 107 17.56 -0.07 20.19
CA PRO A 107 16.97 -0.84 19.12
C PRO A 107 16.53 -2.24 19.58
N SER A 108 15.50 -2.77 18.96
CA SER A 108 15.09 -4.16 19.08
C SER A 108 15.79 -5.05 18.03
N ALA A 109 15.25 -6.24 17.78
CA ALA A 109 15.80 -7.17 16.80
C ALA A 109 16.04 -6.52 15.44
N VAL A 110 17.17 -6.84 14.82
CA VAL A 110 17.58 -6.35 13.48
C VAL A 110 17.69 -4.82 13.38
N GLY A 111 17.74 -4.10 14.52
CA GLY A 111 17.87 -2.64 14.54
C GLY A 111 16.55 -1.87 14.41
N TYR A 112 15.41 -2.54 14.43
CA TYR A 112 14.11 -1.88 14.40
C TYR A 112 13.75 -1.21 15.73
N GLN A 113 12.80 -0.28 15.70
CA GLN A 113 12.26 0.36 16.88
C GLN A 113 11.51 -0.64 17.78
N PRO A 114 11.59 -0.50 19.11
CA PRO A 114 10.85 -1.37 20.04
C PRO A 114 9.33 -1.19 19.93
N THR A 115 8.88 -0.08 19.36
CA THR A 115 7.47 0.28 19.12
C THR A 115 6.93 -0.16 17.76
N LEU A 116 7.68 -0.97 17.00
CA LEU A 116 7.32 -1.40 15.64
C LEU A 116 5.89 -1.94 15.55
N ALA A 117 5.55 -2.92 16.37
CA ALA A 117 4.24 -3.57 16.32
C ALA A 117 3.10 -2.61 16.70
N SER A 118 3.31 -1.76 17.71
CA SER A 118 2.29 -0.79 18.14
C SER A 118 2.11 0.36 17.12
N GLU A 119 3.17 0.82 16.49
CA GLU A 119 3.10 1.83 15.43
C GLU A 119 2.39 1.28 14.19
N MET A 120 2.74 0.06 13.77
CA MET A 120 2.09 -0.62 12.66
C MET A 120 0.61 -0.90 12.97
N GLY A 121 0.30 -1.41 14.17
CA GLY A 121 -1.07 -1.65 14.61
C GLY A 121 -1.90 -0.38 14.62
N ALA A 122 -1.37 0.72 15.15
CA ALA A 122 -2.07 2.00 15.18
C ALA A 122 -2.42 2.54 13.78
N LEU A 123 -1.65 2.19 12.76
CA LEU A 123 -1.96 2.53 11.37
C LEU A 123 -2.97 1.54 10.77
N GLN A 124 -2.70 0.24 10.88
CA GLN A 124 -3.47 -0.81 10.21
C GLN A 124 -4.90 -0.93 10.76
N GLU A 125 -5.10 -0.78 12.06
CA GLU A 125 -6.43 -0.86 12.70
C GLU A 125 -7.39 0.26 12.25
N ARG A 126 -6.89 1.34 11.68
CA ARG A 126 -7.69 2.42 11.09
C ARG A 126 -8.22 2.07 9.71
N ILE A 127 -7.61 1.09 9.04
CA ILE A 127 -8.03 0.57 7.73
C ILE A 127 -9.18 -0.42 7.99
N THR A 128 -10.39 0.09 8.02
CA THR A 128 -11.55 -0.70 8.42
C THR A 128 -12.84 -0.20 7.79
N SER A 129 -13.87 -1.03 7.83
CA SER A 129 -15.24 -0.66 7.48
C SER A 129 -15.93 -0.02 8.68
N THR A 130 -16.72 1.00 8.42
CA THR A 130 -17.59 1.67 9.38
C THR A 130 -19.06 1.50 8.97
N LYS A 131 -19.97 2.11 9.71
CA LYS A 131 -21.39 2.15 9.32
C LYS A 131 -21.64 2.97 8.05
N ASN A 132 -20.72 3.87 7.72
CA ASN A 132 -20.87 4.84 6.63
C ASN A 132 -20.20 4.37 5.33
N GLY A 133 -19.09 3.65 5.41
CA GLY A 133 -18.31 3.22 4.25
C GLY A 133 -17.17 2.29 4.63
N SER A 134 -16.31 1.96 3.68
CA SER A 134 -15.19 1.05 3.90
C SER A 134 -13.88 1.61 3.36
N ILE A 135 -12.75 1.12 3.91
CA ILE A 135 -11.43 1.29 3.31
C ILE A 135 -10.90 -0.10 3.00
N THR A 136 -10.66 -0.36 1.72
CA THR A 136 -9.91 -1.53 1.25
C THR A 136 -8.50 -1.09 0.89
N SER A 137 -7.47 -1.76 1.41
CA SER A 137 -6.10 -1.38 1.11
C SER A 137 -5.38 -2.42 0.24
N VAL A 138 -4.53 -1.92 -0.64
CA VAL A 138 -3.51 -2.68 -1.37
C VAL A 138 -2.16 -2.10 -0.98
N GLN A 139 -1.32 -2.90 -0.33
CA GLN A 139 -0.07 -2.44 0.24
C GLN A 139 1.10 -3.17 -0.40
N ALA A 140 2.01 -2.45 -1.03
CA ALA A 140 3.28 -2.99 -1.44
C ALA A 140 4.19 -3.12 -0.22
N ILE A 141 4.81 -4.29 -0.06
CA ILE A 141 5.71 -4.58 1.07
C ILE A 141 7.07 -4.99 0.50
N TYR A 142 8.08 -4.17 0.74
CA TYR A 142 9.45 -4.57 0.45
C TYR A 142 9.94 -5.55 1.52
N VAL A 143 10.50 -6.67 1.06
CA VAL A 143 11.04 -7.73 1.92
C VAL A 143 12.56 -7.67 1.84
N PRO A 144 13.27 -7.20 2.90
CA PRO A 144 14.72 -7.13 2.91
C PRO A 144 15.36 -8.51 2.71
N ALA A 145 16.29 -8.59 1.77
CA ALA A 145 17.04 -9.82 1.45
C ALA A 145 16.15 -11.06 1.12
N ASP A 146 14.91 -10.83 0.66
CA ASP A 146 13.92 -11.87 0.41
C ASP A 146 13.57 -12.71 1.69
N ASP A 147 13.82 -12.15 2.88
CA ASP A 147 13.56 -12.79 4.16
C ASP A 147 12.19 -12.40 4.72
N LEU A 148 11.20 -13.25 4.53
CA LEU A 148 9.84 -13.06 5.05
C LEU A 148 9.76 -13.07 6.59
N THR A 149 10.82 -13.54 7.27
CA THR A 149 10.90 -13.54 8.74
C THR A 149 11.47 -12.26 9.33
N ASP A 150 11.93 -11.33 8.48
CA ASP A 150 12.34 -10.00 8.94
C ASP A 150 11.19 -9.33 9.73
N PRO A 151 11.48 -8.70 10.88
CA PRO A 151 10.46 -8.13 11.77
C PRO A 151 9.47 -7.17 11.09
N ALA A 152 9.90 -6.41 10.07
CA ALA A 152 9.02 -5.44 9.40
C ALA A 152 7.93 -6.13 8.55
N PRO A 153 8.25 -6.99 7.56
CA PRO A 153 7.23 -7.72 6.81
C PRO A 153 6.44 -8.67 7.73
N ALA A 154 7.09 -9.40 8.64
CA ALA A 154 6.41 -10.33 9.53
C ALA A 154 5.34 -9.64 10.40
N THR A 155 5.66 -8.46 10.96
CA THR A 155 4.69 -7.66 11.73
C THR A 155 3.55 -7.18 10.82
N THR A 156 3.87 -6.72 9.62
CA THR A 156 2.85 -6.22 8.68
C THR A 156 1.89 -7.33 8.27
N PHE A 157 2.40 -8.52 7.95
CA PHE A 157 1.57 -9.67 7.55
C PHE A 157 0.53 -10.07 8.59
N SER A 158 0.81 -9.88 9.89
CA SER A 158 -0.13 -10.20 10.96
C SER A 158 -1.42 -9.36 10.92
N PHE A 159 -1.40 -8.20 10.27
CA PHE A 159 -2.55 -7.30 10.12
C PHE A 159 -3.30 -7.47 8.79
N LEU A 160 -2.76 -8.23 7.84
CA LEU A 160 -3.34 -8.34 6.50
C LEU A 160 -4.34 -9.50 6.41
N ASP A 161 -5.41 -9.30 5.65
CA ASP A 161 -6.42 -10.33 5.36
C ASP A 161 -5.98 -11.28 4.24
N ALA A 162 -5.13 -10.80 3.33
CA ALA A 162 -4.57 -11.60 2.25
C ALA A 162 -3.15 -11.13 1.93
N THR A 163 -2.30 -12.07 1.55
CA THR A 163 -0.92 -11.81 1.10
C THR A 163 -0.68 -12.47 -0.25
N THR A 164 -0.08 -11.72 -1.17
CA THR A 164 0.41 -12.25 -2.44
C THR A 164 1.93 -12.13 -2.46
N VAL A 165 2.61 -13.25 -2.39
CA VAL A 165 4.07 -13.30 -2.35
C VAL A 165 4.60 -13.53 -3.76
N LEU A 166 5.52 -12.66 -4.20
CA LEU A 166 6.23 -12.79 -5.47
C LEU A 166 7.56 -13.50 -5.24
N SER A 167 7.86 -14.49 -6.07
CA SER A 167 9.06 -15.34 -5.97
C SER A 167 10.00 -15.11 -7.14
N ARG A 168 11.27 -14.80 -6.84
CA ARG A 168 12.31 -14.69 -7.87
C ARG A 168 12.54 -16.01 -8.59
N LYS A 169 12.47 -17.13 -7.87
CA LYS A 169 12.62 -18.48 -8.45
C LYS A 169 11.58 -18.78 -9.52
N ILE A 170 10.34 -18.35 -9.29
CA ILE A 170 9.24 -18.51 -10.27
C ILE A 170 9.46 -17.57 -11.47
N ALA A 171 9.90 -16.34 -11.24
CA ALA A 171 10.24 -15.40 -12.30
C ALA A 171 11.39 -15.90 -13.19
N GLU A 172 12.41 -16.54 -12.61
CA GLU A 172 13.53 -17.15 -13.33
C GLU A 172 13.10 -18.31 -14.25
N LEU A 173 11.98 -18.97 -13.93
CA LEU A 173 11.35 -19.96 -14.80
C LEU A 173 10.53 -19.35 -15.95
N GLY A 174 10.44 -18.01 -16.02
CA GLY A 174 9.66 -17.31 -17.04
C GLY A 174 8.15 -17.33 -16.79
N ILE A 175 7.70 -17.66 -15.57
CA ILE A 175 6.29 -17.74 -15.20
C ILE A 175 5.86 -16.37 -14.63
N TYR A 176 4.85 -15.76 -15.27
CA TYR A 176 4.30 -14.48 -14.85
C TYR A 176 2.76 -14.52 -14.80
N PRO A 177 2.14 -13.90 -13.78
CA PRO A 177 2.78 -13.27 -12.61
C PRO A 177 3.52 -14.30 -11.75
N ALA A 178 4.69 -13.91 -11.22
CA ALA A 178 5.58 -14.79 -10.48
C ALA A 178 5.09 -15.01 -9.02
N VAL A 179 3.83 -15.34 -8.86
CA VAL A 179 3.19 -15.54 -7.55
C VAL A 179 3.53 -16.92 -7.00
N ASP A 180 3.98 -16.95 -5.75
CA ASP A 180 4.17 -18.19 -5.00
C ASP A 180 2.84 -18.63 -4.37
N PRO A 181 2.21 -19.71 -4.83
CA PRO A 181 0.91 -20.14 -4.32
C PRO A 181 1.00 -20.82 -2.94
N LEU A 182 2.18 -21.27 -2.53
CA LEU A 182 2.39 -21.91 -1.23
C LEU A 182 2.57 -20.88 -0.12
N GLU A 183 3.31 -19.81 -0.41
CA GLU A 183 3.55 -18.70 0.53
C GLU A 183 2.42 -17.66 0.55
N SER A 184 1.58 -17.62 -0.49
CA SER A 184 0.44 -16.69 -0.58
C SER A 184 -0.76 -17.23 0.20
N THR A 185 -1.44 -16.33 0.92
CA THR A 185 -2.58 -16.68 1.79
C THR A 185 -3.73 -15.70 1.64
N SER A 186 -4.94 -16.17 1.99
CA SER A 186 -6.12 -15.32 2.07
C SER A 186 -7.10 -15.87 3.12
N ARG A 187 -7.64 -14.99 3.96
CA ARG A 187 -8.67 -15.36 4.95
C ARG A 187 -10.00 -15.73 4.32
N ILE A 188 -10.27 -15.24 3.11
CA ILE A 188 -11.50 -15.61 2.38
C ILE A 188 -11.40 -16.96 1.67
N LEU A 189 -10.25 -17.65 1.69
CA LEU A 189 -10.11 -19.02 1.21
C LEU A 189 -10.71 -19.99 2.24
N ASP A 190 -12.02 -19.91 2.37
CA ASP A 190 -12.85 -20.70 3.29
C ASP A 190 -14.06 -21.26 2.51
N PRO A 191 -14.40 -22.55 2.67
CA PRO A 191 -15.49 -23.19 1.90
C PRO A 191 -16.86 -22.50 2.11
N ASN A 192 -17.08 -21.87 3.25
CA ASN A 192 -18.31 -21.14 3.52
C ASN A 192 -18.41 -19.81 2.76
N ILE A 193 -17.27 -19.30 2.25
CA ILE A 193 -17.20 -18.03 1.50
C ILE A 193 -17.11 -18.30 0.00
N ILE A 194 -16.16 -19.13 -0.43
CA ILE A 194 -15.88 -19.38 -1.86
C ILE A 194 -16.54 -20.63 -2.43
N GLY A 195 -17.18 -21.44 -1.59
CA GLY A 195 -17.76 -22.72 -1.94
C GLY A 195 -16.78 -23.90 -1.87
N GLN A 196 -17.33 -25.08 -1.69
CA GLN A 196 -16.56 -26.29 -1.44
C GLN A 196 -15.66 -26.68 -2.62
N GLU A 197 -16.18 -26.64 -3.83
CA GLU A 197 -15.44 -27.04 -5.05
C GLU A 197 -14.19 -26.18 -5.27
N HIS A 198 -14.31 -24.87 -5.14
CA HIS A 198 -13.17 -23.93 -5.26
C HIS A 198 -12.13 -24.22 -4.17
N TYR A 199 -12.57 -24.38 -2.92
CA TYR A 199 -11.69 -24.66 -1.80
C TYR A 199 -10.91 -25.95 -2.00
N GLU A 200 -11.60 -27.06 -2.33
CA GLU A 200 -10.96 -28.38 -2.55
C GLU A 200 -9.99 -28.35 -3.73
N THR A 201 -10.36 -27.67 -4.82
CA THR A 201 -9.47 -27.49 -5.98
C THR A 201 -8.20 -26.75 -5.60
N ALA A 202 -8.32 -25.63 -4.86
CA ALA A 202 -7.16 -24.88 -4.39
C ALA A 202 -6.26 -25.69 -3.47
N GLN A 203 -6.84 -26.50 -2.55
CA GLN A 203 -6.08 -27.37 -1.67
C GLN A 203 -5.38 -28.49 -2.44
N ALA A 204 -6.05 -29.10 -3.40
CA ALA A 204 -5.47 -30.15 -4.24
C ALA A 204 -4.27 -29.62 -5.06
N VAL A 205 -4.38 -28.43 -5.63
CA VAL A 205 -3.26 -27.78 -6.34
C VAL A 205 -2.09 -27.53 -5.40
N LYS A 206 -2.34 -27.00 -4.19
CA LYS A 206 -1.28 -26.75 -3.20
C LYS A 206 -0.59 -28.04 -2.73
N GLN A 207 -1.27 -29.18 -2.75
CA GLN A 207 -0.67 -30.48 -2.40
C GLN A 207 0.19 -31.07 -3.52
N LEU A 208 -0.05 -30.66 -4.77
CA LEU A 208 0.71 -31.13 -5.94
C LEU A 208 2.00 -30.33 -6.17
N LEU A 209 2.05 -29.09 -5.70
CA LEU A 209 3.21 -28.18 -5.81
C LEU A 209 4.21 -28.40 -4.67
#